data_6d4a8f070f8292894880b31e2f78dfcb
#
_entry.id   6d4a8f070f8292894880b31e2f78dfcb
#
_cell.length_a   1.000
_cell.length_b   1.000
_cell.length_c   1.000
_cell.angle_alpha   90.00
_cell.angle_beta   90.00
_cell.angle_gamma   90.00
#
_symmetry.space_group_name_H-M   'P 1'
#
loop_
_entity.id
_entity.type
_entity.pdbx_description
1 polymer ?
#
loop_
_entity_poly.entity_id
_entity_poly.type
_entity_poly.pdbx_seq_one_letter_code
_entity_poly.pdbx_strand_id
1 'polypeptide(L)'
;MNTWLAGLSVELEGTEMIVHHLITATDLEQAESAIMEMGRTWWPALKLEDDRHRWEYPQGVVWFNSIILLEDVENSILRGLKFLDAWTVTGMPDAPLLCDEWGNDWRDITR
;
A
#
# COMPACT_ATOMS: atom_id res chain seq x y z
N MET A 1 9.33 12.22 -9.98
CA MET A 1 8.70 11.24 -9.09
C MET A 1 9.45 9.93 -9.12
N ASN A 2 9.42 9.19 -8.04
CA ASN A 2 10.05 7.89 -7.93
C ASN A 2 9.00 6.82 -7.69
N THR A 3 9.36 5.57 -7.95
CA THR A 3 8.49 4.43 -7.70
C THR A 3 9.16 3.46 -6.73
N TRP A 4 8.39 3.00 -5.76
CA TRP A 4 8.82 2.02 -4.76
C TRP A 4 7.99 0.74 -4.91
N LEU A 5 8.63 -0.39 -4.62
CA LEU A 5 7.93 -1.65 -4.41
C LEU A 5 7.68 -1.78 -2.91
N ALA A 6 6.43 -1.77 -2.53
CA ALA A 6 6.03 -1.82 -1.14
C ALA A 6 5.28 -3.11 -0.84
N GLY A 7 5.53 -3.69 0.34
CA GLY A 7 4.89 -4.91 0.78
C GLY A 7 4.16 -4.72 2.10
N LEU A 8 2.97 -5.28 2.17
CA LEU A 8 2.18 -5.40 3.40
C LEU A 8 2.00 -6.88 3.71
N SER A 9 2.25 -7.25 4.95
CA SER A 9 1.93 -8.60 5.42
C SER A 9 0.48 -8.63 5.88
N VAL A 10 -0.29 -9.59 5.38
CA VAL A 10 -1.69 -9.76 5.74
C VAL A 10 -1.86 -11.17 6.31
N GLU A 11 -2.29 -11.26 7.55
CA GLU A 11 -2.60 -12.54 8.19
C GLU A 11 -4.11 -12.69 8.29
N LEU A 12 -4.61 -13.77 7.73
CA LEU A 12 -6.02 -14.11 7.73
C LEU A 12 -6.14 -15.57 8.12
N GLU A 13 -6.87 -15.85 9.21
CA GLU A 13 -7.11 -17.23 9.69
C GLU A 13 -5.83 -18.04 9.86
N GLY A 14 -4.78 -17.43 10.39
CA GLY A 14 -3.52 -18.07 10.66
C GLY A 14 -2.60 -18.23 9.44
N THR A 15 -3.04 -17.78 8.28
CA THR A 15 -2.22 -17.79 7.06
C THR A 15 -1.72 -16.39 6.78
N GLU A 16 -0.41 -16.24 6.67
CA GLU A 16 0.24 -14.98 6.33
C GLU A 16 0.57 -14.93 4.84
N MET A 17 0.30 -13.80 4.21
CA MET A 17 0.72 -13.54 2.84
C MET A 17 1.27 -12.13 2.74
N ILE A 18 2.19 -11.93 1.82
CA ILE A 18 2.75 -10.61 1.55
C ILE A 18 2.14 -10.11 0.25
N VAL A 19 1.49 -8.95 0.33
CA VAL A 19 0.87 -8.30 -0.83
C VAL A 19 1.74 -7.13 -1.25
N HIS A 20 2.14 -7.09 -2.53
CA HIS A 20 3.01 -6.06 -3.06
C HIS A 20 2.25 -5.08 -3.93
N HIS A 21 2.66 -3.82 -3.84
CA HIS A 21 2.13 -2.73 -4.65
C HIS A 21 3.28 -1.87 -5.18
N LEU A 22 3.08 -1.30 -6.36
CA LEU A 22 3.96 -0.26 -6.88
C LEU A 22 3.40 1.09 -6.45
N ILE A 23 4.24 1.90 -5.82
CA ILE A 23 3.84 3.21 -5.31
C ILE A 23 4.70 4.29 -5.97
N THR A 24 4.08 5.18 -6.72
CA THR A 24 4.74 6.32 -7.33
C THR A 24 4.42 7.56 -6.50
N ALA A 25 5.44 8.23 -6.01
CA ALA A 25 5.31 9.37 -5.12
C ALA A 25 6.47 10.35 -5.33
N THR A 26 6.38 11.51 -4.73
CA THR A 26 7.43 12.54 -4.85
C THR A 26 8.64 12.21 -4.00
N ASP A 27 8.45 11.58 -2.84
CA ASP A 27 9.53 11.19 -1.94
C ASP A 27 9.13 9.98 -1.09
N LEU A 28 10.06 9.49 -0.30
CA LEU A 28 9.85 8.31 0.54
C LEU A 28 8.78 8.56 1.61
N GLU A 29 8.76 9.76 2.20
CA GLU A 29 7.76 10.09 3.21
C GLU A 29 6.34 9.95 2.66
N GLN A 30 6.10 10.47 1.47
CA GLN A 30 4.79 10.36 0.82
C GLN A 30 4.46 8.90 0.48
N ALA A 31 5.44 8.14 0.00
CA ALA A 31 5.25 6.72 -0.30
C ALA A 31 4.92 5.91 0.95
N GLU A 32 5.64 6.13 2.05
CA GLU A 32 5.37 5.45 3.31
C GLU A 32 4.00 5.81 3.87
N SER A 33 3.61 7.08 3.80
CA SER A 33 2.28 7.54 4.23
C SER A 33 1.16 6.83 3.48
N ALA A 34 1.35 6.63 2.18
CA ALA A 34 0.38 5.91 1.36
C ALA A 34 0.23 4.46 1.79
N ILE A 35 1.35 3.77 2.04
CA ILE A 35 1.32 2.38 2.48
C ILE A 35 0.66 2.26 3.86
N MET A 36 0.92 3.18 4.76
CA MET A 36 0.28 3.19 6.07
C MET A 36 -1.23 3.42 5.94
N GLU A 37 -1.65 4.28 5.02
CA GLU A 37 -3.06 4.50 4.74
C GLU A 37 -3.71 3.22 4.22
N MET A 38 -3.04 2.49 3.33
CA MET A 38 -3.54 1.21 2.83
C MET A 38 -3.70 0.20 3.97
N GLY A 39 -2.73 0.12 4.86
CA GLY A 39 -2.77 -0.82 5.98
C GLY A 39 -3.90 -0.53 6.95
N ARG A 40 -4.09 0.74 7.33
CA ARG A 40 -5.12 1.09 8.31
C ARG A 40 -6.54 1.14 7.72
N THR A 41 -6.66 1.04 6.41
CA THR A 41 -7.96 0.99 5.71
C THR A 41 -8.14 -0.29 4.90
N TRP A 42 -7.36 -1.34 5.23
CA TRP A 42 -7.35 -2.60 4.47
C TRP A 42 -8.72 -3.28 4.44
N TRP A 43 -9.37 -3.35 5.60
CA TRP A 43 -10.75 -3.81 5.68
C TRP A 43 -11.65 -2.69 6.21
N PRO A 44 -12.94 -2.67 5.84
CA PRO A 44 -13.86 -1.63 6.30
C PRO A 44 -14.24 -1.76 7.78
N ALA A 45 -13.88 -2.85 8.43
CA ALA A 45 -14.20 -3.10 9.83
C ALA A 45 -13.45 -2.14 10.76
N LEU A 46 -14.02 -1.88 11.93
CA LEU A 46 -13.35 -1.10 12.95
C LEU A 46 -12.12 -1.85 13.45
N LYS A 47 -10.99 -1.17 13.51
CA LYS A 47 -9.74 -1.77 13.99
C LYS A 47 -9.78 -2.00 15.50
N LEU A 48 -9.30 -3.17 15.93
CA LEU A 48 -9.13 -3.49 17.34
C LEU A 48 -7.88 -2.84 17.91
N GLU A 49 -6.86 -2.66 17.08
CA GLU A 49 -5.62 -1.99 17.42
C GLU A 49 -5.09 -1.25 16.20
N ASP A 50 -4.62 -0.03 16.41
CA ASP A 50 -4.06 0.83 15.37
C ASP A 50 -2.71 1.33 15.85
N ASP A 51 -1.67 0.54 15.58
CA ASP A 51 -0.29 0.93 15.80
C ASP A 51 0.23 1.59 14.53
N ARG A 52 1.39 2.23 14.61
CA ARG A 52 1.99 2.96 13.48
C ARG A 52 2.22 2.10 12.24
N HIS A 53 2.61 0.84 12.44
CA HIS A 53 2.96 -0.08 11.36
C HIS A 53 2.21 -1.40 11.41
N ARG A 54 1.25 -1.52 12.31
CA ARG A 54 0.49 -2.74 12.52
C ARG A 54 -0.94 -2.40 12.87
N TRP A 55 -1.87 -3.05 12.19
CA TRP A 55 -3.31 -2.78 12.35
C TRP A 55 -4.02 -4.11 12.57
N GLU A 56 -4.69 -4.23 13.69
CA GLU A 56 -5.43 -5.43 14.03
C GLU A 56 -6.92 -5.22 13.76
N TYR A 57 -7.49 -6.15 13.02
CA TYR A 57 -8.90 -6.15 12.66
C TYR A 57 -9.55 -7.42 13.18
N PRO A 58 -10.90 -7.47 13.24
CA PRO A 58 -11.59 -8.71 13.59
C PRO A 58 -11.23 -9.88 12.65
N GLN A 59 -10.97 -9.60 11.37
CA GLN A 59 -10.63 -10.63 10.38
C GLN A 59 -9.19 -11.11 10.47
N GLY A 60 -8.28 -10.27 10.90
CA GLY A 60 -6.88 -10.59 10.90
C GLY A 60 -6.00 -9.38 11.18
N VAL A 61 -4.74 -9.48 10.81
CA VAL A 61 -3.74 -8.46 11.10
C VAL A 61 -3.07 -8.03 9.80
N VAL A 62 -2.86 -6.72 9.66
CA VAL A 62 -2.08 -6.15 8.55
C VAL A 62 -0.91 -5.39 9.16
N TRP A 63 0.28 -5.57 8.61
CA TRP A 63 1.42 -4.77 9.06
C TRP A 63 2.35 -4.43 7.91
N PHE A 64 3.10 -3.33 8.10
CA PHE A 64 4.08 -2.87 7.15
C PHE A 64 5.23 -3.88 7.09
N ASN A 65 5.55 -4.33 5.89
CA ASN A 65 6.61 -5.32 5.68
C ASN A 65 7.87 -4.68 5.10
N SER A 66 7.76 -4.03 3.94
CA SER A 66 8.94 -3.51 3.25
C SER A 66 8.59 -2.40 2.27
N ILE A 67 9.58 -1.57 1.96
CA ILE A 67 9.49 -0.59 0.89
C ILE A 67 10.90 -0.44 0.29
N ILE A 68 11.01 -0.56 -1.02
CA ILE A 68 12.27 -0.54 -1.75
C ILE A 68 12.14 0.42 -2.92
N LEU A 69 13.10 1.35 -3.02
CA LEU A 69 13.17 2.25 -4.17
C LEU A 69 13.58 1.48 -5.42
N LEU A 70 12.83 1.64 -6.49
CA LEU A 70 13.11 0.97 -7.75
C LEU A 70 13.90 1.90 -8.69
N GLU A 71 14.81 1.30 -9.45
CA GLU A 71 15.43 1.97 -10.58
C GLU A 71 14.45 1.94 -11.77
N ASP A 72 14.69 2.79 -12.77
CA ASP A 72 13.79 2.90 -13.93
C ASP A 72 13.59 1.57 -14.66
N VAL A 73 14.66 0.79 -14.79
CA VAL A 73 14.59 -0.52 -15.44
C VAL A 73 13.72 -1.50 -14.66
N GLU A 74 13.91 -1.53 -13.34
CA GLU A 74 13.13 -2.39 -12.45
C GLU A 74 11.65 -2.01 -12.48
N ASN A 75 11.37 -0.72 -12.40
CA ASN A 75 10.01 -0.20 -12.47
C ASN A 75 9.33 -0.60 -13.79
N SER A 76 10.03 -0.46 -14.89
CA SER A 76 9.52 -0.81 -16.21
C SER A 76 9.19 -2.31 -16.32
N ILE A 77 10.07 -3.17 -15.81
CA ILE A 77 9.87 -4.61 -15.82
C ILE A 77 8.67 -5.01 -14.96
N LEU A 78 8.59 -4.49 -13.73
CA LEU A 78 7.52 -4.84 -12.81
C LEU A 78 6.16 -4.37 -13.29
N ARG A 79 6.09 -3.17 -13.88
CA ARG A 79 4.84 -2.69 -14.49
C ARG A 79 4.38 -3.55 -15.65
N GLY A 80 5.30 -4.12 -16.38
CA GLY A 80 5.01 -5.00 -17.52
C GLY A 80 4.38 -6.34 -17.12
N LEU A 81 4.57 -6.78 -15.87
CA LEU A 81 4.05 -8.06 -15.41
C LEU A 81 2.54 -8.08 -15.22
N LYS A 82 1.91 -6.93 -15.02
CA LYS A 82 0.45 -6.75 -14.98
C LYS A 82 -0.28 -7.39 -13.79
N PHE A 83 0.42 -8.02 -12.87
CA PHE A 83 -0.22 -8.59 -11.68
C PHE A 83 -0.01 -7.76 -10.41
N LEU A 84 0.79 -6.70 -10.50
CA LEU A 84 1.00 -5.77 -9.40
C LEU A 84 0.12 -4.53 -9.60
N ASP A 85 -0.62 -4.16 -8.56
CA ASP A 85 -1.36 -2.92 -8.58
C ASP A 85 -0.38 -1.75 -8.44
N ALA A 86 -0.59 -0.72 -9.26
CA ALA A 86 0.25 0.47 -9.28
C ALA A 86 -0.58 1.69 -8.87
N TRP A 87 -0.07 2.43 -7.89
CA TRP A 87 -0.74 3.59 -7.31
C TRP A 87 0.13 4.82 -7.44
N THR A 88 -0.49 5.93 -7.81
CA THR A 88 0.17 7.25 -7.77
C THR A 88 -0.37 8.00 -6.57
N VAL A 89 0.53 8.55 -5.77
CA VAL A 89 0.20 9.23 -4.52
C VAL A 89 0.20 10.73 -4.74
N THR A 90 -0.87 11.38 -4.31
CA THR A 90 -1.00 12.83 -4.26
C THR A 90 -1.49 13.23 -2.86
N GLY A 91 -1.68 14.51 -2.64
CA GLY A 91 -2.11 15.01 -1.34
C GLY A 91 -0.94 15.17 -0.37
N MET A 92 -1.26 15.41 0.88
CA MET A 92 -0.28 15.64 1.94
C MET A 92 0.05 14.33 2.66
N PRO A 93 1.23 14.22 3.31
CA PRO A 93 1.57 13.01 4.05
C PRO A 93 0.58 12.61 5.14
N ASP A 94 -0.13 13.57 5.72
CA ASP A 94 -1.15 13.30 6.74
C ASP A 94 -2.51 12.95 6.13
N ALA A 95 -2.68 13.17 4.83
CA ALA A 95 -3.92 12.87 4.10
C ALA A 95 -3.58 12.43 2.67
N PRO A 96 -2.90 11.29 2.49
CA PRO A 96 -2.49 10.83 1.17
C PRO A 96 -3.69 10.35 0.36
N LEU A 97 -3.64 10.62 -0.95
CA LEU A 97 -4.60 10.14 -1.92
C LEU A 97 -3.89 9.18 -2.86
N LEU A 98 -4.44 7.98 -3.02
CA LEU A 98 -3.88 6.95 -3.89
C LEU A 98 -4.83 6.71 -5.05
N CYS A 99 -4.31 6.85 -6.26
CA CYS A 99 -5.07 6.61 -7.48
C CYS A 99 -4.35 5.58 -8.34
N ASP A 100 -5.09 4.61 -8.88
CA ASP A 100 -4.50 3.63 -9.79
C ASP A 100 -4.45 4.20 -11.22
N GLU A 101 -3.93 3.40 -12.17
CA GLU A 101 -3.80 3.82 -13.57
C GLU A 101 -5.14 3.94 -14.29
N TRP A 102 -6.22 3.41 -13.69
CA TRP A 102 -7.59 3.48 -14.24
C TRP A 102 -8.39 4.65 -13.66
N GLY A 103 -7.80 5.42 -12.75
CA GLY A 103 -8.48 6.54 -12.08
C GLY A 103 -9.28 6.15 -10.85
N ASN A 104 -9.15 4.91 -10.36
CA ASN A 104 -9.83 4.49 -9.14
C ASN A 104 -9.03 4.92 -7.92
N ASP A 105 -9.75 5.42 -6.91
CA ASP A 105 -9.16 5.78 -5.63
C ASP A 105 -9.10 4.55 -4.73
N TRP A 106 -8.06 4.41 -3.93
CA TRP A 106 -7.93 3.30 -2.97
C TRP A 106 -9.17 3.16 -2.08
N ARG A 107 -9.72 4.29 -1.64
CA ARG A 107 -10.92 4.31 -0.78
C ARG A 107 -12.17 3.77 -1.46
N ASP A 108 -12.22 3.78 -2.78
CA ASP A 108 -13.35 3.26 -3.55
C ASP A 108 -13.26 1.75 -3.76
N ILE A 109 -12.06 1.19 -3.64
CA ILE A 109 -11.79 -0.23 -3.89
C ILE A 109 -11.89 -1.05 -2.61
N THR A 110 -11.42 -0.50 -1.49
CA THR A 110 -11.42 -1.19 -0.19
C THR A 110 -12.83 -1.21 0.41
N ARG A 111 -13.35 -2.39 0.63
CA ARG A 111 -14.68 -2.56 1.22
C ARG A 111 -14.67 -3.64 2.30
#